data_cffe79c3113b2f352bd9d6ac08ed8c38
#
_entry.id   cffe79c3113b2f352bd9d6ac08ed8c38
#
_cell.length_a   1.000
_cell.length_b   1.000
_cell.length_c   1.000
_cell.angle_alpha   90.00
_cell.angle_beta   90.00
_cell.angle_gamma   90.00
#
_symmetry.space_group_name_H-M   'P 1'
#
loop_
_entity.id
_entity.type
_entity.pdbx_description
1 polymer ?
#
loop_
_entity_poly.entity_id
_entity_poly.type
_entity_poly.pdbx_seq_one_letter_code
_entity_poly.pdbx_strand_id
1 'polypeptide(L)'
;MIRYFLALAAGLILAPSTFAQLTFEFEGVERSYFMEAPDPIPEGAPLVFVLHGYSSSSTLIRAYSGWPAMAEQEGFVAVFPQGTTDQAGTSHWNANLGISTTNDHGFLVALAEHLQESYNLSADCTYSCGMSNGGYMSYSLACEHPDVFKAVGSVTGAMSAEDIGCIPDQVVPIVHLHGTQDLVVSYDNGVGGSWGSAGVVDIMDHWTDLMGTTLVDEVSLPNQEAVDETSVDFFRHYGSPGGQEFHHYRVNGGGHDWFGVWGSMDIVSTQLLWDFFSSQCAGEFTGMEEPSAPKSWLHWRGNGISTDRTCRLELFDATGRCIEQQPLVQGQIWTPFTGGIKIIRATDTAGHQQILKAH
;
A
#
# COMPACT_ATOMS: atom_id res chain seq x y z
N MET A 1 8.38 -20.93 -66.00
CA MET A 1 9.00 -21.36 -64.72
C MET A 1 8.69 -20.32 -63.65
N ILE A 2 7.66 -20.57 -62.87
CA ILE A 2 7.21 -19.68 -61.78
C ILE A 2 7.83 -20.25 -60.50
N ARG A 3 8.73 -19.42 -59.86
CA ARG A 3 9.34 -19.77 -58.56
C ARG A 3 8.44 -19.24 -57.43
N TYR A 4 7.85 -20.14 -56.66
CA TYR A 4 7.16 -19.81 -55.42
C TYR A 4 8.19 -19.62 -54.30
N PHE A 5 8.23 -18.41 -53.70
CA PHE A 5 8.94 -18.15 -52.47
C PHE A 5 8.00 -18.49 -51.30
N LEU A 6 8.30 -19.55 -50.56
CA LEU A 6 7.69 -19.82 -49.27
C LEU A 6 8.35 -18.90 -48.25
N ALA A 7 7.60 -17.93 -47.71
CA ALA A 7 7.98 -17.19 -46.54
C ALA A 7 7.65 -18.03 -45.28
N LEU A 8 8.68 -18.49 -44.56
CA LEU A 8 8.52 -19.10 -43.26
C LEU A 8 8.29 -17.96 -42.23
N ALA A 9 7.05 -17.82 -41.77
CA ALA A 9 6.77 -16.98 -40.60
C ALA A 9 7.19 -17.76 -39.35
N ALA A 10 8.31 -17.36 -38.76
CA ALA A 10 8.70 -17.81 -37.42
C ALA A 10 7.77 -17.16 -36.41
N GLY A 11 6.74 -17.88 -35.97
CA GLY A 11 5.92 -17.46 -34.85
C GLY A 11 6.74 -17.52 -33.58
N LEU A 12 6.99 -16.35 -32.96
CA LEU A 12 7.53 -16.27 -31.61
C LEU A 12 6.46 -16.82 -30.66
N ILE A 13 6.64 -18.05 -30.22
CA ILE A 13 5.85 -18.61 -29.11
C ILE A 13 6.40 -17.97 -27.86
N LEU A 14 5.76 -16.92 -27.37
CA LEU A 14 5.94 -16.43 -25.99
C LEU A 14 5.46 -17.56 -25.09
N ALA A 15 6.39 -18.32 -24.52
CA ALA A 15 6.09 -19.24 -23.45
C ALA A 15 5.53 -18.40 -22.28
N PRO A 16 4.41 -18.79 -21.66
CA PRO A 16 3.96 -18.14 -20.44
C PRO A 16 5.08 -18.32 -19.42
N SER A 17 5.55 -17.21 -18.82
CA SER A 17 6.47 -17.25 -17.72
C SER A 17 5.78 -17.98 -16.56
N THR A 18 6.03 -19.26 -16.41
CA THR A 18 5.64 -19.99 -15.20
C THR A 18 6.59 -19.53 -14.10
N PHE A 19 6.16 -18.55 -13.31
CA PHE A 19 6.90 -18.18 -12.12
C PHE A 19 6.97 -19.39 -11.21
N ALA A 20 8.17 -19.96 -11.09
CA ALA A 20 8.41 -21.10 -10.23
C ALA A 20 8.32 -20.64 -8.77
N GLN A 21 7.67 -21.42 -7.92
CA GLN A 21 7.78 -21.27 -6.49
C GLN A 21 9.24 -21.51 -6.10
N LEU A 22 9.82 -20.56 -5.38
CA LEU A 22 11.18 -20.61 -4.87
C LEU A 22 11.17 -21.19 -3.47
N THR A 23 12.32 -21.67 -3.00
CA THR A 23 12.49 -22.21 -1.65
C THR A 23 13.68 -21.58 -0.95
N PHE A 24 13.58 -21.47 0.37
CA PHE A 24 14.61 -20.99 1.26
C PHE A 24 14.65 -21.88 2.51
N GLU A 25 15.81 -22.42 2.85
CA GLU A 25 15.97 -23.26 4.03
C GLU A 25 16.20 -22.37 5.27
N PHE A 26 15.32 -22.51 6.26
CA PHE A 26 15.41 -21.81 7.53
C PHE A 26 15.23 -22.79 8.69
N GLU A 27 16.19 -22.84 9.61
CA GLU A 27 16.21 -23.75 10.77
C GLU A 27 15.97 -25.23 10.40
N GLY A 28 16.49 -25.68 9.24
CA GLY A 28 16.33 -27.05 8.74
C GLY A 28 14.97 -27.35 8.14
N VAL A 29 14.13 -26.33 7.92
CA VAL A 29 12.83 -26.43 7.26
C VAL A 29 12.88 -25.69 5.93
N GLU A 30 12.52 -26.39 4.85
CA GLU A 30 12.35 -25.75 3.54
C GLU A 30 11.04 -24.93 3.54
N ARG A 31 11.17 -23.60 3.38
CA ARG A 31 10.07 -22.64 3.28
C ARG A 31 9.97 -22.16 1.85
N SER A 32 8.74 -22.02 1.35
CA SER A 32 8.53 -21.60 -0.03
C SER A 32 8.05 -20.16 -0.12
N TYR A 33 8.32 -19.51 -1.27
CA TYR A 33 7.85 -18.17 -1.59
C TYR A 33 7.74 -17.96 -3.10
N PHE A 34 6.99 -16.94 -3.51
CA PHE A 34 7.05 -16.39 -4.87
C PHE A 34 7.76 -15.04 -4.82
N MET A 35 8.38 -14.67 -5.92
CA MET A 35 9.02 -13.38 -6.12
C MET A 35 8.56 -12.81 -7.47
N GLU A 36 8.16 -11.55 -7.46
CA GLU A 36 7.78 -10.77 -8.64
C GLU A 36 8.67 -9.54 -8.70
N ALA A 37 9.23 -9.30 -9.87
CA ALA A 37 10.15 -8.20 -10.07
C ALA A 37 10.25 -7.86 -11.57
N PRO A 38 10.65 -6.64 -11.94
CA PRO A 38 10.99 -6.32 -13.32
C PRO A 38 12.24 -7.08 -13.77
N ASP A 39 12.40 -7.29 -15.06
CA ASP A 39 13.60 -7.87 -15.66
C ASP A 39 14.26 -6.85 -16.64
N PRO A 40 15.44 -6.32 -16.31
CA PRO A 40 16.28 -6.61 -15.14
C PRO A 40 15.77 -5.97 -13.84
N ILE A 41 16.12 -6.57 -12.69
CA ILE A 41 15.87 -5.97 -11.38
C ILE A 41 16.80 -4.75 -11.21
N PRO A 42 16.27 -3.55 -10.89
CA PRO A 42 17.10 -2.38 -10.67
C PRO A 42 18.01 -2.52 -9.44
N GLU A 43 19.21 -1.97 -9.51
CA GLU A 43 20.13 -1.93 -8.36
C GLU A 43 19.55 -1.08 -7.24
N GLY A 44 19.56 -1.60 -6.01
CA GLY A 44 18.99 -0.94 -4.85
C GLY A 44 17.45 -0.91 -4.85
N ALA A 45 16.79 -1.77 -5.65
CA ALA A 45 15.32 -1.83 -5.70
C ALA A 45 14.71 -2.06 -4.30
N PRO A 46 13.58 -1.41 -3.98
CA PRO A 46 12.83 -1.71 -2.77
C PRO A 46 12.36 -3.17 -2.72
N LEU A 47 12.18 -3.68 -1.49
CA LEU A 47 11.70 -5.03 -1.22
C LEU A 47 10.43 -4.98 -0.40
N VAL A 48 9.33 -5.56 -0.91
CA VAL A 48 8.03 -5.60 -0.24
C VAL A 48 7.61 -7.02 0.04
N PHE A 49 7.44 -7.36 1.32
CA PHE A 49 6.86 -8.61 1.78
C PHE A 49 5.34 -8.49 1.80
N VAL A 50 4.65 -9.41 1.11
CA VAL A 50 3.18 -9.43 1.02
C VAL A 50 2.65 -10.71 1.66
N LEU A 51 2.12 -10.59 2.87
CA LEU A 51 1.81 -11.71 3.76
C LEU A 51 0.33 -12.08 3.67
N HIS A 52 0.05 -13.36 3.43
CA HIS A 52 -1.31 -13.89 3.32
C HIS A 52 -2.06 -13.97 4.67
N GLY A 53 -3.39 -14.03 4.63
CA GLY A 53 -4.22 -14.22 5.81
C GLY A 53 -4.23 -15.67 6.32
N TYR A 54 -4.86 -15.88 7.51
CA TYR A 54 -5.12 -17.21 8.06
C TYR A 54 -5.93 -18.06 7.09
N SER A 55 -5.62 -19.34 6.96
CA SER A 55 -6.22 -20.28 6.00
C SER A 55 -6.04 -19.93 4.51
N SER A 56 -5.24 -18.93 4.20
CA SER A 56 -4.91 -18.49 2.84
C SER A 56 -3.53 -19.03 2.40
N SER A 57 -2.98 -18.50 1.31
CA SER A 57 -1.68 -18.92 0.80
C SER A 57 -0.98 -17.80 0.04
N SER A 58 0.34 -17.94 -0.12
CA SER A 58 1.16 -17.09 -0.98
C SER A 58 0.63 -17.02 -2.42
N THR A 59 0.13 -18.14 -2.97
CA THR A 59 -0.48 -18.20 -4.30
C THR A 59 -1.73 -17.32 -4.40
N LEU A 60 -2.60 -17.36 -3.38
CA LEU A 60 -3.86 -16.61 -3.40
C LEU A 60 -3.61 -15.10 -3.27
N ILE A 61 -2.83 -14.67 -2.27
CA ILE A 61 -2.58 -13.23 -2.10
C ILE A 61 -1.82 -12.65 -3.29
N ARG A 62 -0.86 -13.38 -3.86
CA ARG A 62 -0.19 -13.01 -5.11
C ARG A 62 -1.18 -12.81 -6.26
N ALA A 63 -2.18 -13.70 -6.38
CA ALA A 63 -3.12 -13.69 -7.49
C ALA A 63 -4.11 -12.52 -7.44
N TYR A 64 -4.58 -12.14 -6.24
CA TYR A 64 -5.64 -11.11 -6.14
C TYR A 64 -5.13 -9.72 -5.79
N SER A 65 -4.01 -9.60 -5.11
CA SER A 65 -3.61 -8.33 -4.49
C SER A 65 -3.15 -7.25 -5.48
N GLY A 66 -2.82 -7.62 -6.72
CA GLY A 66 -2.32 -6.66 -7.73
C GLY A 66 -0.83 -6.31 -7.60
N TRP A 67 -0.16 -6.74 -6.54
CA TRP A 67 1.27 -6.48 -6.32
C TRP A 67 2.19 -6.94 -7.46
N PRO A 68 1.96 -8.09 -8.16
CA PRO A 68 2.81 -8.49 -9.27
C PRO A 68 2.89 -7.46 -10.39
N ALA A 69 1.74 -6.91 -10.80
CA ALA A 69 1.72 -5.89 -11.85
C ALA A 69 2.35 -4.58 -11.39
N MET A 70 2.16 -4.22 -10.13
CA MET A 70 2.74 -3.01 -9.54
C MET A 70 4.27 -3.14 -9.40
N ALA A 71 4.80 -4.28 -8.99
CA ALA A 71 6.23 -4.52 -8.89
C ALA A 71 6.93 -4.34 -10.25
N GLU A 72 6.34 -4.89 -11.31
CA GLU A 72 6.82 -4.74 -12.69
C GLU A 72 6.78 -3.27 -13.15
N GLN A 73 5.68 -2.57 -12.84
CA GLN A 73 5.46 -1.19 -13.26
C GLN A 73 6.36 -0.19 -12.52
N GLU A 74 6.47 -0.34 -11.21
CA GLU A 74 7.12 0.61 -10.31
C GLU A 74 8.60 0.27 -10.01
N GLY A 75 9.08 -0.88 -10.48
CA GLY A 75 10.50 -1.21 -10.42
C GLY A 75 11.00 -1.73 -9.07
N PHE A 76 10.18 -2.38 -8.27
CA PHE A 76 10.56 -2.98 -6.99
C PHE A 76 10.39 -4.50 -7.00
N VAL A 77 10.81 -5.17 -5.93
CA VAL A 77 10.64 -6.61 -5.73
C VAL A 77 9.52 -6.86 -4.73
N ALA A 78 8.46 -7.58 -5.15
CA ALA A 78 7.43 -8.11 -4.26
C ALA A 78 7.68 -9.58 -3.97
N VAL A 79 7.71 -9.96 -2.70
CA VAL A 79 7.89 -11.34 -2.27
C VAL A 79 6.67 -11.82 -1.48
N PHE A 80 6.22 -13.04 -1.80
CA PHE A 80 5.03 -13.67 -1.23
C PHE A 80 5.45 -14.95 -0.53
N PRO A 81 5.90 -14.89 0.72
CA PRO A 81 6.28 -16.09 1.46
C PRO A 81 5.05 -16.91 1.86
N GLN A 82 5.26 -18.21 2.07
CA GLN A 82 4.24 -19.13 2.56
C GLN A 82 4.42 -19.35 4.05
N GLY A 83 3.38 -19.03 4.82
CA GLY A 83 3.29 -19.37 6.23
C GLY A 83 3.20 -20.89 6.45
N THR A 84 3.57 -21.35 7.64
CA THR A 84 3.45 -22.76 8.02
C THR A 84 2.01 -23.13 8.36
N THR A 85 1.77 -24.36 8.74
CA THR A 85 0.47 -24.80 9.23
C THR A 85 0.47 -24.90 10.77
N ASP A 86 -0.65 -24.52 11.39
CA ASP A 86 -0.89 -24.76 12.82
C ASP A 86 -1.17 -26.22 13.11
N GLN A 87 -1.50 -26.55 14.37
CA GLN A 87 -1.82 -27.91 14.79
C GLN A 87 -3.08 -28.50 14.13
N ALA A 88 -3.95 -27.64 13.59
CA ALA A 88 -5.14 -28.06 12.85
C ALA A 88 -4.86 -28.26 11.34
N GLY A 89 -3.63 -27.98 10.88
CA GLY A 89 -3.22 -28.04 9.48
C GLY A 89 -3.60 -26.79 8.68
N THR A 90 -3.92 -25.69 9.34
CA THR A 90 -4.31 -24.42 8.71
C THR A 90 -3.10 -23.51 8.54
N SER A 91 -2.88 -22.99 7.32
CA SER A 91 -1.76 -22.10 7.05
C SER A 91 -1.94 -20.75 7.76
N HIS A 92 -0.85 -20.24 8.32
CA HIS A 92 -0.86 -19.04 9.15
C HIS A 92 0.53 -18.43 9.32
N TRP A 93 0.56 -17.26 9.96
CA TRP A 93 1.75 -16.63 10.54
C TRP A 93 1.63 -16.64 12.06
N ASN A 94 2.73 -16.98 12.74
CA ASN A 94 2.87 -16.85 14.18
C ASN A 94 3.14 -15.37 14.54
N ALA A 95 2.07 -14.60 14.62
CA ALA A 95 2.07 -13.18 14.98
C ALA A 95 1.62 -12.99 16.43
N ASN A 96 2.23 -13.72 17.36
CA ASN A 96 1.94 -13.67 18.81
C ASN A 96 0.44 -13.86 19.17
N LEU A 97 -0.26 -14.66 18.36
CA LEU A 97 -1.68 -14.98 18.55
C LEU A 97 -1.88 -16.29 19.38
N GLY A 98 -0.81 -16.93 19.83
CA GLY A 98 -0.86 -18.16 20.60
C GLY A 98 -1.32 -19.40 19.83
N ILE A 99 -1.35 -19.36 18.50
CA ILE A 99 -1.81 -20.45 17.62
C ILE A 99 -0.68 -21.38 17.17
N SER A 100 0.56 -20.94 17.25
CA SER A 100 1.76 -21.76 16.99
C SER A 100 2.99 -21.21 17.72
N THR A 101 4.10 -21.92 17.58
CA THR A 101 5.41 -21.51 18.11
C THR A 101 6.46 -21.47 17.00
N THR A 102 6.03 -21.43 15.74
CA THR A 102 6.93 -21.33 14.58
C THR A 102 7.67 -19.99 14.62
N ASN A 103 8.98 -20.02 14.36
CA ASN A 103 9.81 -18.83 14.28
C ASN A 103 9.63 -18.14 12.91
N ASP A 104 8.43 -17.56 12.68
CA ASP A 104 8.14 -16.86 11.42
C ASP A 104 8.86 -15.52 11.34
N HIS A 105 9.11 -14.83 12.45
CA HIS A 105 9.91 -13.60 12.51
C HIS A 105 11.33 -13.86 12.00
N GLY A 106 12.03 -14.83 12.57
CA GLY A 106 13.37 -15.18 12.12
C GLY A 106 13.42 -15.61 10.65
N PHE A 107 12.40 -16.35 10.18
CA PHE A 107 12.29 -16.73 8.77
C PHE A 107 12.15 -15.51 7.85
N LEU A 108 11.27 -14.57 8.15
CA LEU A 108 11.02 -13.39 7.32
C LEU A 108 12.23 -12.45 7.29
N VAL A 109 12.92 -12.29 8.44
CA VAL A 109 14.18 -11.54 8.53
C VAL A 109 15.27 -12.19 7.69
N ALA A 110 15.52 -13.50 7.88
CA ALA A 110 16.55 -14.21 7.14
C ALA A 110 16.29 -14.24 5.63
N LEU A 111 15.01 -14.34 5.22
CA LEU A 111 14.63 -14.25 3.81
C LEU A 111 14.86 -12.84 3.26
N ALA A 112 14.57 -11.77 4.03
CA ALA A 112 14.84 -10.40 3.61
C ALA A 112 16.34 -10.17 3.38
N GLU A 113 17.18 -10.54 4.33
CA GLU A 113 18.64 -10.43 4.23
C GLU A 113 19.17 -11.22 3.02
N HIS A 114 18.70 -12.46 2.83
CA HIS A 114 19.08 -13.29 1.70
C HIS A 114 18.73 -12.64 0.34
N LEU A 115 17.52 -12.08 0.21
CA LEU A 115 17.09 -11.43 -1.03
C LEU A 115 17.83 -10.11 -1.28
N GLN A 116 18.07 -9.33 -0.23
CA GLN A 116 18.88 -8.10 -0.30
C GLN A 116 20.29 -8.41 -0.81
N GLU A 117 20.95 -9.43 -0.29
CA GLU A 117 22.29 -9.83 -0.71
C GLU A 117 22.28 -10.41 -2.13
N SER A 118 21.33 -11.32 -2.44
CA SER A 118 21.31 -12.06 -3.71
C SER A 118 20.98 -11.19 -4.92
N TYR A 119 20.17 -10.16 -4.72
CA TYR A 119 19.66 -9.29 -5.80
C TYR A 119 20.09 -7.82 -5.65
N ASN A 120 20.99 -7.53 -4.68
CA ASN A 120 21.46 -6.17 -4.39
C ASN A 120 20.30 -5.19 -4.17
N LEU A 121 19.31 -5.59 -3.31
CA LEU A 121 18.15 -4.78 -2.97
C LEU A 121 18.46 -3.83 -1.81
N SER A 122 17.61 -2.81 -1.65
CA SER A 122 17.77 -1.80 -0.61
C SER A 122 17.34 -2.32 0.77
N ALA A 123 18.27 -2.40 1.71
CA ALA A 123 17.95 -2.67 3.12
C ALA A 123 17.17 -1.50 3.78
N ASP A 124 17.37 -0.27 3.31
CA ASP A 124 16.67 0.91 3.81
C ASP A 124 15.25 1.07 3.24
N CYS A 125 14.91 0.32 2.19
CA CYS A 125 13.60 0.33 1.54
C CYS A 125 13.00 -1.08 1.55
N THR A 126 13.04 -1.75 2.71
CA THR A 126 12.42 -3.07 2.93
C THR A 126 11.19 -2.93 3.79
N TYR A 127 10.05 -3.43 3.30
CA TYR A 127 8.71 -3.21 3.86
C TYR A 127 7.95 -4.51 4.02
N SER A 128 6.98 -4.53 4.96
CA SER A 128 6.04 -5.65 5.12
C SER A 128 4.61 -5.16 5.09
N CYS A 129 3.75 -5.86 4.35
CA CYS A 129 2.31 -5.69 4.44
C CYS A 129 1.59 -7.03 4.35
N GLY A 130 0.33 -7.04 4.73
CA GLY A 130 -0.47 -8.24 4.58
C GLY A 130 -1.93 -8.06 4.91
N MET A 131 -2.71 -9.08 4.59
CA MET A 131 -4.13 -9.16 4.91
C MET A 131 -4.36 -9.93 6.20
N SER A 132 -5.27 -9.46 7.06
CA SER A 132 -5.72 -10.24 8.23
C SER A 132 -4.53 -10.70 9.08
N ASN A 133 -4.33 -12.01 9.28
CA ASN A 133 -3.16 -12.59 9.99
C ASN A 133 -1.80 -12.12 9.41
N GLY A 134 -1.70 -11.84 8.10
CA GLY A 134 -0.52 -11.21 7.50
C GLY A 134 -0.33 -9.76 7.92
N GLY A 135 -1.42 -9.03 8.19
CA GLY A 135 -1.39 -7.69 8.77
C GLY A 135 -0.93 -7.71 10.24
N TYR A 136 -1.40 -8.71 11.03
CA TYR A 136 -0.89 -8.94 12.39
C TYR A 136 0.62 -9.20 12.38
N MET A 137 1.08 -10.06 11.46
CA MET A 137 2.51 -10.35 11.32
C MET A 137 3.31 -9.11 10.95
N SER A 138 2.78 -8.23 10.10
CA SER A 138 3.45 -6.98 9.75
C SER A 138 3.58 -6.05 10.96
N TYR A 139 2.57 -5.95 11.82
CA TYR A 139 2.68 -5.23 13.09
C TYR A 139 3.71 -5.85 14.04
N SER A 140 3.70 -7.19 14.16
CA SER A 140 4.65 -7.91 14.99
C SER A 140 6.09 -7.69 14.52
N LEU A 141 6.34 -7.63 13.20
CA LEU A 141 7.63 -7.26 12.62
C LEU A 141 8.01 -5.81 12.93
N ALA A 142 7.06 -4.88 12.96
CA ALA A 142 7.33 -3.50 13.36
C ALA A 142 7.73 -3.37 14.83
N CYS A 143 7.22 -4.27 15.69
CA CYS A 143 7.60 -4.34 17.10
C CYS A 143 9.00 -4.94 17.31
N GLU A 144 9.29 -6.06 16.64
CA GLU A 144 10.46 -6.88 16.94
C GLU A 144 11.64 -6.65 16.00
N HIS A 145 11.38 -6.26 14.74
CA HIS A 145 12.41 -6.12 13.69
C HIS A 145 12.31 -4.81 12.89
N PRO A 146 12.23 -3.64 13.56
CA PRO A 146 12.22 -2.33 12.89
C PRO A 146 13.55 -1.99 12.20
N ASP A 147 14.61 -2.70 12.57
CA ASP A 147 15.94 -2.64 11.94
C ASP A 147 15.95 -3.26 10.53
N VAL A 148 15.02 -4.15 10.22
CA VAL A 148 14.86 -4.78 8.90
C VAL A 148 13.69 -4.15 8.14
N PHE A 149 12.49 -4.08 8.74
CA PHE A 149 11.28 -3.58 8.09
C PHE A 149 11.08 -2.11 8.41
N LYS A 150 11.35 -1.24 7.44
CA LYS A 150 11.40 0.23 7.61
C LYS A 150 10.04 0.92 7.59
N ALA A 151 9.01 0.25 7.11
CA ALA A 151 7.61 0.62 7.25
C ALA A 151 6.73 -0.63 7.11
N VAL A 152 5.54 -0.60 7.69
CA VAL A 152 4.60 -1.72 7.60
C VAL A 152 3.20 -1.27 7.22
N GLY A 153 2.44 -2.21 6.60
CA GLY A 153 1.06 -1.99 6.20
C GLY A 153 0.15 -3.14 6.63
N SER A 154 -1.03 -2.82 7.14
CA SER A 154 -2.04 -3.80 7.52
C SER A 154 -3.35 -3.55 6.79
N VAL A 155 -3.86 -4.57 6.10
CA VAL A 155 -5.20 -4.57 5.51
C VAL A 155 -6.07 -5.53 6.30
N THR A 156 -7.07 -5.01 7.00
CA THR A 156 -8.01 -5.76 7.87
C THR A 156 -7.32 -6.70 8.88
N GLY A 157 -6.08 -6.39 9.24
CA GLY A 157 -5.36 -7.01 10.35
C GLY A 157 -5.39 -6.11 11.57
N ALA A 158 -4.87 -6.58 12.71
CA ALA A 158 -4.77 -5.84 13.95
C ALA A 158 -3.45 -6.17 14.66
N MET A 159 -3.31 -5.78 15.92
CA MET A 159 -2.23 -6.24 16.80
C MET A 159 -2.75 -7.30 17.77
N SER A 160 -1.91 -8.27 18.11
CA SER A 160 -2.23 -9.22 19.16
C SER A 160 -2.30 -8.55 20.53
N ALA A 161 -2.90 -9.19 21.50
CA ALA A 161 -2.91 -8.69 22.89
C ALA A 161 -1.49 -8.68 23.49
N GLU A 162 -0.55 -9.44 22.94
CA GLU A 162 0.87 -9.44 23.35
C GLU A 162 1.59 -8.25 22.73
N ASP A 163 1.35 -7.96 21.45
CA ASP A 163 2.07 -6.92 20.72
C ASP A 163 1.60 -5.50 21.04
N ILE A 164 0.35 -5.28 21.46
CA ILE A 164 -0.20 -3.92 21.69
C ILE A 164 0.56 -3.11 22.75
N GLY A 165 1.36 -3.74 23.56
CA GLY A 165 2.22 -3.09 24.55
C GLY A 165 3.68 -2.98 24.12
N CYS A 166 4.04 -3.31 22.89
CA CYS A 166 5.43 -3.30 22.43
C CYS A 166 6.01 -1.88 22.41
N ILE A 167 7.30 -1.79 22.73
CA ILE A 167 8.09 -0.56 22.64
C ILE A 167 9.32 -0.89 21.81
N PRO A 168 9.25 -0.73 20.48
CA PRO A 168 10.36 -1.05 19.60
C PRO A 168 11.55 -0.11 19.81
N ASP A 169 12.77 -0.59 19.57
CA ASP A 169 13.98 0.23 19.62
C ASP A 169 13.98 1.39 18.60
N GLN A 170 13.28 1.18 17.48
CA GLN A 170 13.03 2.18 16.45
C GLN A 170 11.55 2.15 16.08
N VAL A 171 10.89 3.30 16.07
CA VAL A 171 9.51 3.41 15.62
C VAL A 171 9.49 3.57 14.11
N VAL A 172 8.73 2.75 13.41
CA VAL A 172 8.60 2.78 11.95
C VAL A 172 7.25 3.36 11.52
N PRO A 173 7.18 3.98 10.33
CA PRO A 173 5.91 4.46 9.76
C PRO A 173 4.93 3.33 9.49
N ILE A 174 3.63 3.61 9.63
CA ILE A 174 2.57 2.60 9.51
C ILE A 174 1.44 3.10 8.63
N VAL A 175 0.92 2.21 7.78
CA VAL A 175 -0.34 2.40 7.06
C VAL A 175 -1.35 1.30 7.39
N HIS A 176 -2.54 1.66 7.80
CA HIS A 176 -3.60 0.76 8.24
C HIS A 176 -4.89 1.00 7.46
N LEU A 177 -5.44 -0.05 6.85
CA LEU A 177 -6.71 -0.01 6.13
C LEU A 177 -7.69 -0.99 6.79
N HIS A 178 -8.89 -0.53 7.21
CA HIS A 178 -9.82 -1.40 7.92
C HIS A 178 -11.29 -1.04 7.67
N GLY A 179 -12.13 -2.06 7.51
CA GLY A 179 -13.57 -1.93 7.38
C GLY A 179 -14.28 -1.83 8.73
N THR A 180 -15.19 -0.86 8.89
CA THR A 180 -15.91 -0.69 10.16
C THR A 180 -16.94 -1.77 10.44
N GLN A 181 -17.32 -2.58 9.43
CA GLN A 181 -18.21 -3.73 9.56
C GLN A 181 -17.46 -5.08 9.39
N ASP A 182 -16.15 -5.08 9.63
CA ASP A 182 -15.37 -6.32 9.64
C ASP A 182 -15.85 -7.26 10.77
N LEU A 183 -16.41 -8.41 10.39
CA LEU A 183 -16.92 -9.42 11.30
C LEU A 183 -15.88 -10.50 11.66
N VAL A 184 -14.69 -10.45 11.05
CA VAL A 184 -13.59 -11.39 11.30
C VAL A 184 -12.56 -10.78 12.24
N VAL A 185 -12.08 -9.59 11.93
CA VAL A 185 -11.22 -8.77 12.79
C VAL A 185 -11.98 -7.48 13.08
N SER A 186 -12.63 -7.43 14.25
CA SER A 186 -13.52 -6.31 14.55
C SER A 186 -12.79 -4.99 14.69
N TYR A 187 -13.37 -3.94 14.10
CA TYR A 187 -12.84 -2.58 14.15
C TYR A 187 -12.84 -2.00 15.58
N ASP A 188 -13.95 -2.14 16.31
CA ASP A 188 -14.20 -1.44 17.57
C ASP A 188 -13.91 -2.27 18.84
N ASN A 189 -13.62 -3.55 18.72
CA ASN A 189 -13.38 -4.37 19.88
C ASN A 189 -11.98 -4.15 20.43
N GLY A 190 -11.91 -3.52 21.59
CA GLY A 190 -10.71 -3.49 22.40
C GLY A 190 -10.17 -4.89 22.72
N VAL A 191 -9.10 -4.95 23.51
CA VAL A 191 -8.43 -6.19 23.92
C VAL A 191 -9.44 -7.26 24.30
N GLY A 192 -9.53 -8.34 23.51
CA GLY A 192 -10.51 -9.44 23.70
C GLY A 192 -11.45 -9.65 22.51
N GLY A 193 -11.32 -8.88 21.42
CA GLY A 193 -11.99 -9.14 20.15
C GLY A 193 -11.61 -10.48 19.53
N SER A 194 -11.99 -10.74 18.29
CA SER A 194 -11.58 -11.94 17.56
C SER A 194 -10.05 -12.12 17.67
N TRP A 195 -9.59 -13.29 18.03
CA TRP A 195 -8.17 -13.62 18.20
C TRP A 195 -7.44 -12.92 19.38
N GLY A 196 -8.15 -12.29 20.32
CA GLY A 196 -7.53 -11.53 21.42
C GLY A 196 -6.87 -10.23 20.96
N SER A 197 -7.42 -9.61 19.91
CA SER A 197 -6.85 -8.43 19.24
C SER A 197 -7.18 -7.13 19.94
N ALA A 198 -6.30 -6.14 19.79
CA ALA A 198 -6.62 -4.74 20.07
C ALA A 198 -7.59 -4.17 19.03
N GLY A 199 -8.40 -3.19 19.40
CA GLY A 199 -9.21 -2.43 18.47
C GLY A 199 -8.35 -1.50 17.61
N VAL A 200 -8.87 -1.11 16.45
CA VAL A 200 -8.13 -0.25 15.52
C VAL A 200 -7.78 1.10 16.13
N VAL A 201 -8.68 1.67 16.94
CA VAL A 201 -8.42 2.94 17.65
C VAL A 201 -7.31 2.78 18.67
N ASP A 202 -7.30 1.70 19.44
CA ASP A 202 -6.24 1.42 20.43
C ASP A 202 -4.88 1.25 19.73
N ILE A 203 -4.85 0.61 18.57
CA ILE A 203 -3.63 0.44 17.75
C ILE A 203 -3.14 1.79 17.26
N MET A 204 -4.04 2.61 16.72
CA MET A 204 -3.70 3.94 16.24
C MET A 204 -3.15 4.82 17.38
N ASP A 205 -3.81 4.85 18.53
CA ASP A 205 -3.38 5.61 19.71
C ASP A 205 -2.00 5.13 20.17
N HIS A 206 -1.78 3.82 20.28
CA HIS A 206 -0.49 3.25 20.68
C HIS A 206 0.66 3.72 19.78
N TRP A 207 0.51 3.58 18.44
CA TRP A 207 1.57 3.93 17.52
C TRP A 207 1.77 5.44 17.37
N THR A 208 0.71 6.24 17.40
CA THR A 208 0.80 7.70 17.36
C THR A 208 1.47 8.28 18.60
N ASP A 209 1.23 7.66 19.77
CA ASP A 209 1.90 7.99 21.02
C ASP A 209 3.40 7.63 20.95
N LEU A 210 3.76 6.43 20.47
CA LEU A 210 5.15 6.03 20.29
C LEU A 210 5.90 6.93 19.29
N MET A 211 5.26 7.31 18.20
CA MET A 211 5.80 8.25 17.20
C MET A 211 5.93 9.67 17.76
N GLY A 212 5.11 10.04 18.75
CA GLY A 212 5.01 11.40 19.25
C GLY A 212 4.40 12.35 18.22
N THR A 213 3.41 11.88 17.45
CA THR A 213 2.71 12.72 16.46
C THR A 213 1.93 13.83 17.16
N THR A 214 1.92 15.02 16.58
CA THR A 214 1.28 16.20 17.16
C THR A 214 0.18 16.80 16.28
N LEU A 215 0.05 16.31 15.06
CA LEU A 215 -0.87 16.83 14.06
C LEU A 215 -1.68 15.66 13.45
N VAL A 216 -2.92 15.95 13.10
CA VAL A 216 -3.79 15.00 12.38
C VAL A 216 -4.55 15.75 11.28
N ASP A 217 -4.53 15.18 10.08
CA ASP A 217 -5.43 15.55 8.99
C ASP A 217 -6.50 14.47 8.87
N GLU A 218 -7.77 14.88 8.77
CA GLU A 218 -8.90 14.00 8.51
C GLU A 218 -9.59 14.46 7.22
N VAL A 219 -9.72 13.52 6.26
CA VAL A 219 -10.30 13.81 4.94
C VAL A 219 -11.23 12.68 4.53
N SER A 220 -12.51 12.99 4.28
CA SER A 220 -13.39 12.04 3.58
C SER A 220 -13.01 11.99 2.11
N LEU A 221 -12.65 10.81 1.63
CA LEU A 221 -12.28 10.58 0.23
C LEU A 221 -13.52 10.59 -0.66
N PRO A 222 -13.36 10.91 -1.97
CA PRO A 222 -14.48 10.82 -2.91
C PRO A 222 -15.04 9.40 -2.96
N ASN A 223 -16.36 9.27 -2.76
CA ASN A 223 -17.08 8.02 -3.00
C ASN A 223 -17.23 7.85 -4.51
N GLN A 224 -16.49 6.94 -5.12
CA GLN A 224 -16.44 6.69 -6.56
C GLN A 224 -17.47 5.65 -7.00
N GLU A 225 -17.82 4.71 -6.13
CA GLU A 225 -18.75 3.60 -6.37
C GLU A 225 -19.85 3.56 -5.29
N ALA A 226 -20.78 4.50 -5.37
CA ALA A 226 -21.86 4.64 -4.38
C ALA A 226 -22.76 3.39 -4.22
N VAL A 227 -22.69 2.43 -5.14
CA VAL A 227 -23.49 1.19 -5.08
C VAL A 227 -22.89 0.13 -4.17
N ASP A 228 -21.64 0.27 -3.75
CA ASP A 228 -20.98 -0.65 -2.81
C ASP A 228 -21.31 -0.35 -1.34
N GLU A 229 -22.11 0.73 -1.11
CA GLU A 229 -22.59 1.17 0.21
C GLU A 229 -21.46 1.50 1.20
N THR A 230 -20.26 1.80 0.69
CA THR A 230 -19.10 2.18 1.51
C THR A 230 -18.71 3.64 1.33
N SER A 231 -17.90 4.15 2.22
CA SER A 231 -17.20 5.42 2.07
C SER A 231 -15.88 5.35 2.85
N VAL A 232 -14.92 6.20 2.50
CA VAL A 232 -13.60 6.14 3.12
C VAL A 232 -13.22 7.46 3.74
N ASP A 233 -12.82 7.41 5.02
CA ASP A 233 -12.17 8.53 5.69
C ASP A 233 -10.69 8.22 5.86
N PHE A 234 -9.84 9.15 5.48
CA PHE A 234 -8.39 9.09 5.62
C PHE A 234 -7.93 9.95 6.79
N PHE A 235 -7.15 9.35 7.67
CA PHE A 235 -6.49 10.03 8.80
C PHE A 235 -4.98 9.94 8.60
N ARG A 236 -4.32 11.09 8.61
CA ARG A 236 -2.87 11.20 8.60
C ARG A 236 -2.41 11.80 9.90
N HIS A 237 -1.73 11.01 10.73
CA HIS A 237 -1.08 11.47 11.94
C HIS A 237 0.39 11.73 11.63
N TYR A 238 0.87 12.95 11.90
CA TYR A 238 2.20 13.43 11.52
C TYR A 238 2.76 14.44 12.50
N GLY A 239 3.92 15.04 12.18
CA GLY A 239 4.57 15.99 13.06
C GLY A 239 5.34 15.32 14.19
N SER A 240 5.75 14.06 14.03
CA SER A 240 6.64 13.35 14.94
C SER A 240 8.06 13.93 14.87
N PRO A 241 8.84 13.92 15.97
CA PRO A 241 10.23 14.38 15.97
C PRO A 241 11.13 13.64 14.98
N GLY A 242 10.84 12.38 14.70
CA GLY A 242 11.59 11.54 13.77
C GLY A 242 11.04 11.49 12.34
N GLY A 243 9.94 12.20 12.06
CA GLY A 243 9.29 12.23 10.74
C GLY A 243 8.38 11.04 10.44
N GLN A 244 8.21 10.09 11.37
CA GLN A 244 7.32 8.95 11.18
C GLN A 244 5.86 9.41 11.13
N GLU A 245 5.05 8.75 10.33
CA GLU A 245 3.63 9.01 10.17
C GLU A 245 2.81 7.72 10.35
N PHE A 246 1.59 7.88 10.86
CA PHE A 246 0.57 6.83 10.87
C PHE A 246 -0.55 7.24 9.94
N HIS A 247 -0.79 6.44 8.90
CA HIS A 247 -1.89 6.63 7.95
C HIS A 247 -2.98 5.61 8.24
N HIS A 248 -4.23 6.07 8.41
CA HIS A 248 -5.37 5.21 8.59
C HIS A 248 -6.46 5.49 7.56
N TYR A 249 -6.86 4.45 6.83
CA TYR A 249 -8.01 4.46 5.92
C TYR A 249 -9.16 3.69 6.57
N ARG A 250 -10.10 4.43 7.14
CA ARG A 250 -11.33 3.89 7.72
C ARG A 250 -12.36 3.70 6.62
N VAL A 251 -12.66 2.42 6.28
CA VAL A 251 -13.67 2.09 5.28
C VAL A 251 -15.01 1.90 5.99
N ASN A 252 -15.84 2.93 6.01
CA ASN A 252 -17.16 2.90 6.59
C ASN A 252 -18.05 1.94 5.81
N GLY A 253 -18.70 0.99 6.50
CA GLY A 253 -19.48 -0.07 5.86
C GLY A 253 -18.66 -1.23 5.30
N GLY A 254 -17.34 -1.09 5.20
CA GLY A 254 -16.43 -2.12 4.67
C GLY A 254 -16.33 -3.35 5.57
N GLY A 255 -16.13 -4.51 4.97
CA GLY A 255 -15.95 -5.80 5.63
C GLY A 255 -14.49 -6.22 5.77
N HIS A 256 -14.27 -7.56 5.82
CA HIS A 256 -12.95 -8.17 5.87
C HIS A 256 -12.38 -8.34 4.45
N ASP A 257 -11.95 -7.25 3.84
CA ASP A 257 -11.73 -7.15 2.40
C ASP A 257 -10.31 -6.67 2.06
N TRP A 258 -9.84 -7.03 0.86
CA TRP A 258 -8.74 -6.34 0.18
C TRP A 258 -9.37 -5.28 -0.73
N PHE A 259 -9.46 -4.05 -0.23
CA PHE A 259 -10.20 -2.98 -0.90
C PHE A 259 -9.65 -2.67 -2.29
N GLY A 260 -10.56 -2.42 -3.23
CA GLY A 260 -10.27 -2.26 -4.65
C GLY A 260 -10.23 -3.57 -5.45
N VAL A 261 -10.39 -4.73 -4.77
CA VAL A 261 -10.57 -6.05 -5.39
C VAL A 261 -11.95 -6.59 -5.08
N TRP A 262 -12.35 -6.50 -3.81
CA TRP A 262 -13.72 -6.71 -3.32
C TRP A 262 -13.98 -5.80 -2.14
N GLY A 263 -15.24 -5.67 -1.73
CA GLY A 263 -15.68 -4.69 -0.74
C GLY A 263 -15.70 -3.28 -1.33
N SER A 264 -15.12 -2.32 -0.65
CA SER A 264 -15.04 -0.94 -1.14
C SER A 264 -14.18 -0.82 -2.40
N MET A 265 -14.71 -0.12 -3.40
CA MET A 265 -14.03 0.23 -4.65
C MET A 265 -13.58 1.69 -4.69
N ASP A 266 -13.78 2.44 -3.62
CA ASP A 266 -13.36 3.84 -3.51
C ASP A 266 -11.83 4.01 -3.37
N ILE A 267 -11.17 2.95 -2.93
CA ILE A 267 -9.71 2.89 -2.75
C ILE A 267 -9.15 1.58 -3.30
N VAL A 268 -7.85 1.57 -3.60
CA VAL A 268 -7.09 0.38 -3.98
C VAL A 268 -6.00 0.15 -2.94
N SER A 269 -6.15 -0.88 -2.10
CA SER A 269 -5.23 -1.18 -1.01
C SER A 269 -3.77 -1.21 -1.45
N THR A 270 -3.48 -1.92 -2.53
CA THR A 270 -2.11 -2.07 -3.05
C THR A 270 -1.49 -0.74 -3.46
N GLN A 271 -2.28 0.13 -4.11
CA GLN A 271 -1.80 1.46 -4.50
C GLN A 271 -1.47 2.32 -3.27
N LEU A 272 -2.38 2.35 -2.28
CA LEU A 272 -2.17 3.13 -1.06
C LEU A 272 -0.97 2.64 -0.24
N LEU A 273 -0.79 1.32 -0.16
CA LEU A 273 0.36 0.71 0.48
C LEU A 273 1.67 1.08 -0.24
N TRP A 274 1.69 0.99 -1.57
CA TRP A 274 2.88 1.34 -2.34
C TRP A 274 3.20 2.84 -2.29
N ASP A 275 2.21 3.71 -2.45
CA ASP A 275 2.39 5.17 -2.33
C ASP A 275 2.97 5.55 -0.97
N PHE A 276 2.51 4.86 0.09
CA PHE A 276 3.06 5.05 1.43
C PHE A 276 4.50 4.55 1.53
N PHE A 277 4.81 3.32 1.12
CA PHE A 277 6.13 2.73 1.20
C PHE A 277 7.17 3.47 0.36
N SER A 278 6.84 3.81 -0.88
CA SER A 278 7.74 4.54 -1.77
C SER A 278 8.12 5.91 -1.21
N SER A 279 7.21 6.56 -0.46
CA SER A 279 7.48 7.83 0.21
C SER A 279 8.44 7.70 1.40
N GLN A 280 8.65 6.49 1.94
CA GLN A 280 9.56 6.21 3.06
C GLN A 280 10.98 5.85 2.59
N CYS A 281 11.18 5.63 1.29
CA CYS A 281 12.48 5.28 0.74
C CYS A 281 13.38 6.52 0.66
N ALA A 282 14.37 6.64 1.54
CA ALA A 282 15.32 7.73 1.52
C ALA A 282 16.45 7.46 0.51
N GLY A 283 16.24 7.81 -0.75
CA GLY A 283 17.24 7.68 -1.81
C GLY A 283 16.58 7.89 -3.16
N GLU A 284 17.24 8.53 -4.11
CA GLU A 284 16.80 8.49 -5.49
C GLU A 284 16.95 7.04 -5.97
N PHE A 285 15.84 6.29 -5.95
CA PHE A 285 15.76 5.02 -6.66
C PHE A 285 15.90 5.34 -8.16
N THR A 286 17.14 5.21 -8.68
CA THR A 286 17.47 5.55 -10.09
C THR A 286 17.05 4.44 -11.06
N GLY A 287 16.18 3.54 -10.65
CA GLY A 287 15.85 2.31 -11.32
C GLY A 287 14.89 2.35 -12.49
N MET A 288 14.24 3.44 -12.73
CA MET A 288 13.67 3.86 -14.02
C MET A 288 13.70 5.37 -14.06
N GLU A 289 13.88 6.01 -15.24
CA GLU A 289 13.40 7.39 -15.39
C GLU A 289 12.01 7.40 -14.77
N GLU A 290 11.81 8.19 -13.70
CA GLU A 290 10.46 8.41 -13.17
C GLU A 290 9.52 8.44 -14.37
N PRO A 291 8.44 7.63 -14.42
CA PRO A 291 7.30 8.05 -15.21
C PRO A 291 6.97 9.37 -14.54
N SER A 292 7.47 10.46 -15.13
CA SER A 292 7.51 11.79 -14.56
C SER A 292 6.15 11.97 -13.91
N ALA A 293 6.12 11.96 -12.57
CA ALA A 293 4.88 12.19 -11.84
C ALA A 293 4.22 13.31 -12.59
N PRO A 294 3.02 13.12 -13.18
CA PRO A 294 2.56 13.98 -14.27
C PRO A 294 2.80 15.38 -13.79
N LYS A 295 3.84 16.03 -14.34
CA LYS A 295 4.39 17.28 -13.78
C LYS A 295 3.19 18.11 -13.51
N SER A 296 2.99 18.49 -12.24
CA SER A 296 1.81 19.27 -11.90
C SER A 296 1.72 20.37 -12.97
N TRP A 297 0.74 20.23 -13.85
CA TRP A 297 0.51 21.19 -14.94
C TRP A 297 -0.49 22.26 -14.52
N LEU A 298 -1.01 22.16 -13.30
CA LEU A 298 -1.90 23.10 -12.64
C LEU A 298 -1.21 23.66 -11.40
N HIS A 299 -1.01 24.97 -11.34
CA HIS A 299 -0.19 25.62 -10.30
C HIS A 299 -0.87 26.83 -9.69
N TRP A 300 -0.69 27.04 -8.39
CA TRP A 300 -0.97 28.33 -7.76
C TRP A 300 0.12 29.33 -8.14
N ARG A 301 -0.30 30.53 -8.56
CA ARG A 301 0.58 31.69 -8.85
C ARG A 301 0.03 32.94 -8.13
N GLY A 302 0.50 33.19 -6.91
CA GLY A 302 -0.07 34.24 -6.06
C GLY A 302 -1.54 33.91 -5.74
N ASN A 303 -2.46 34.80 -6.11
CA ASN A 303 -3.90 34.60 -5.91
C ASN A 303 -4.60 33.94 -7.11
N GLY A 304 -3.86 33.45 -8.09
CA GLY A 304 -4.41 32.88 -9.30
C GLY A 304 -3.91 31.47 -9.58
N ILE A 305 -4.55 30.81 -10.54
CA ILE A 305 -4.22 29.48 -11.01
C ILE A 305 -3.70 29.60 -12.43
N SER A 306 -2.56 28.97 -12.70
CA SER A 306 -1.99 28.82 -14.05
C SER A 306 -1.93 27.36 -14.44
N THR A 307 -1.93 27.09 -15.73
CA THR A 307 -1.81 25.74 -16.28
C THR A 307 -0.77 25.71 -17.41
N ASP A 308 -0.02 24.61 -17.48
CA ASP A 308 0.90 24.30 -18.57
C ASP A 308 0.18 23.59 -19.74
N ARG A 309 -1.12 23.33 -19.63
CA ARG A 309 -1.98 22.67 -20.63
C ARG A 309 -3.30 23.39 -20.76
N THR A 310 -3.91 23.31 -21.93
CA THR A 310 -5.31 23.73 -22.08
C THR A 310 -6.21 22.72 -21.37
N CYS A 311 -7.06 23.21 -20.46
CA CYS A 311 -7.91 22.37 -19.61
C CYS A 311 -9.27 23.04 -19.36
N ARG A 312 -10.21 22.26 -18.80
CA ARG A 312 -11.43 22.77 -18.18
C ARG A 312 -11.22 22.83 -16.67
N LEU A 313 -11.47 23.96 -16.07
CA LEU A 313 -11.52 24.11 -14.63
C LEU A 313 -12.95 23.96 -14.14
N GLU A 314 -13.11 23.25 -13.03
CA GLU A 314 -14.36 23.11 -12.29
C GLU A 314 -14.07 23.46 -10.83
N LEU A 315 -14.87 24.35 -10.27
CA LEU A 315 -14.72 24.87 -8.92
C LEU A 315 -15.85 24.35 -8.05
N PHE A 316 -15.50 23.81 -6.91
CA PHE A 316 -16.47 23.25 -5.98
C PHE A 316 -16.44 24.00 -4.65
N ASP A 317 -17.62 24.20 -4.05
CA ASP A 317 -17.78 24.72 -2.70
C ASP A 317 -17.52 23.63 -1.63
N ALA A 318 -17.66 24.02 -0.36
CA ALA A 318 -17.47 23.12 0.77
C ALA A 318 -18.49 21.96 0.83
N THR A 319 -19.57 22.03 0.05
CA THR A 319 -20.60 20.98 -0.03
C THR A 319 -20.38 20.04 -1.21
N GLY A 320 -19.29 20.23 -1.99
CA GLY A 320 -19.01 19.45 -3.19
C GLY A 320 -19.82 19.87 -4.41
N ARG A 321 -20.58 20.99 -4.34
CA ARG A 321 -21.35 21.52 -5.46
C ARG A 321 -20.43 22.29 -6.41
N CYS A 322 -20.46 21.95 -7.71
CA CYS A 322 -19.76 22.72 -8.74
C CYS A 322 -20.43 24.11 -8.87
N ILE A 323 -19.66 25.15 -8.57
CA ILE A 323 -20.16 26.55 -8.58
C ILE A 323 -19.71 27.31 -9.80
N GLU A 324 -18.64 26.89 -10.47
CA GLU A 324 -18.13 27.54 -11.68
C GLU A 324 -17.41 26.53 -12.57
N GLN A 325 -17.54 26.68 -13.87
CA GLN A 325 -16.78 25.93 -14.87
C GLN A 325 -16.27 26.89 -15.93
N GLN A 326 -14.98 26.76 -16.29
CA GLN A 326 -14.43 27.55 -17.39
C GLN A 326 -13.23 26.87 -18.07
N PRO A 327 -13.00 27.17 -19.35
CA PRO A 327 -11.78 26.78 -20.01
C PRO A 327 -10.59 27.64 -19.51
N LEU A 328 -9.44 27.03 -19.36
CA LEU A 328 -8.16 27.71 -19.12
C LEU A 328 -7.16 27.29 -20.19
N VAL A 329 -6.60 28.25 -20.89
CA VAL A 329 -5.62 28.01 -21.93
C VAL A 329 -4.20 28.00 -21.33
N GLN A 330 -3.32 27.17 -21.86
CA GLN A 330 -1.92 27.12 -21.46
C GLN A 330 -1.30 28.50 -21.29
N GLY A 331 -0.67 28.75 -20.16
CA GLY A 331 -0.01 30.01 -19.82
C GLY A 331 -0.94 31.14 -19.35
N GLN A 332 -2.25 30.96 -19.39
CA GLN A 332 -3.17 31.89 -18.76
C GLN A 332 -3.13 31.77 -17.23
N ILE A 333 -3.29 32.90 -16.54
CA ILE A 333 -3.56 32.93 -15.11
C ILE A 333 -5.02 33.31 -14.93
N TRP A 334 -5.74 32.43 -14.22
CA TRP A 334 -7.11 32.69 -13.82
C TRP A 334 -7.17 32.94 -12.33
N THR A 335 -7.83 33.99 -11.90
CA THR A 335 -7.98 34.33 -10.49
C THR A 335 -9.41 34.01 -10.05
N PRO A 336 -9.61 32.98 -9.20
CA PRO A 336 -10.92 32.64 -8.69
C PRO A 336 -11.49 33.77 -7.80
N PHE A 337 -12.80 33.92 -7.82
CA PHE A 337 -13.48 34.78 -6.85
C PHE A 337 -13.34 34.13 -5.46
N THR A 338 -12.73 34.84 -4.51
CA THR A 338 -12.16 34.30 -3.25
C THR A 338 -13.17 33.88 -2.18
N GLY A 339 -14.46 33.74 -2.49
CA GLY A 339 -15.48 33.36 -1.50
C GLY A 339 -16.00 31.95 -1.71
N GLY A 340 -15.60 30.99 -0.85
CA GLY A 340 -16.30 29.71 -0.73
C GLY A 340 -15.79 28.55 -1.59
N ILE A 341 -14.76 28.74 -2.42
CA ILE A 341 -14.15 27.67 -3.21
C ILE A 341 -13.27 26.82 -2.29
N LYS A 342 -13.42 25.50 -2.33
CA LYS A 342 -12.61 24.56 -1.55
C LYS A 342 -11.80 23.63 -2.40
N ILE A 343 -12.29 23.27 -3.58
CA ILE A 343 -11.64 22.34 -4.49
C ILE A 343 -11.69 22.89 -5.90
N ILE A 344 -10.61 22.76 -6.63
CA ILE A 344 -10.48 23.09 -8.04
C ILE A 344 -10.03 21.84 -8.77
N ARG A 345 -10.85 21.34 -9.66
CA ARG A 345 -10.52 20.23 -10.54
C ARG A 345 -10.23 20.75 -11.94
N ALA A 346 -9.12 20.33 -12.52
CA ALA A 346 -8.77 20.60 -13.90
C ALA A 346 -8.76 19.30 -14.70
N THR A 347 -9.39 19.32 -15.88
CA THR A 347 -9.37 18.18 -16.81
C THR A 347 -8.80 18.65 -18.13
N ASP A 348 -7.68 18.05 -18.59
CA ASP A 348 -7.08 18.40 -19.88
C ASP A 348 -7.86 17.80 -21.06
N THR A 349 -7.45 18.12 -22.28
CA THR A 349 -8.11 17.64 -23.51
C THR A 349 -7.96 16.13 -23.75
N ALA A 350 -7.05 15.48 -23.06
CA ALA A 350 -6.87 14.01 -23.08
C ALA A 350 -7.59 13.30 -21.96
N GLY A 351 -8.27 14.04 -21.05
CA GLY A 351 -9.04 13.49 -19.94
C GLY A 351 -8.23 13.33 -18.64
N HIS A 352 -6.94 13.72 -18.58
CA HIS A 352 -6.18 13.70 -17.34
C HIS A 352 -6.70 14.77 -16.38
N GLN A 353 -6.78 14.40 -15.11
CA GLN A 353 -7.31 15.30 -14.07
C GLN A 353 -6.21 15.65 -13.05
N GLN A 354 -6.29 16.89 -12.58
CA GLN A 354 -5.56 17.36 -11.40
C GLN A 354 -6.47 18.14 -10.48
N ILE A 355 -6.21 18.07 -9.18
CA ILE A 355 -6.99 18.72 -8.14
C ILE A 355 -6.06 19.63 -7.34
N LEU A 356 -6.52 20.87 -7.12
CA LEU A 356 -5.91 21.81 -6.18
C LEU A 356 -6.92 22.10 -5.06
N LYS A 357 -6.43 22.11 -3.82
CA LYS A 357 -7.20 22.64 -2.68
C LYS A 357 -7.06 24.18 -2.66
N ALA A 358 -8.16 24.89 -2.52
CA ALA A 358 -8.17 26.33 -2.26
C ALA A 358 -8.07 26.54 -0.73
N HIS A 359 -7.12 27.37 -0.33
CA HIS A 359 -6.91 27.74 1.08
C HIS A 359 -7.70 28.98 1.45
#